data_fda5b76e0c7f10b0031efd77499ab22d
#
_entry.id   fda5b76e0c7f10b0031efd77499ab22d
#
_cell.length_a   1.000
_cell.length_b   1.000
_cell.length_c   1.000
_cell.angle_alpha   90.00
_cell.angle_beta   90.00
_cell.angle_gamma   90.00
#
_symmetry.space_group_name_H-M   'P 1'
#
loop_
_entity.id
_entity.type
_entity.pdbx_description
1 polymer ?
#
loop_
_entity_poly.entity_id
_entity_poly.type
_entity_poly.pdbx_seq_one_letter_code
_entity_poly.pdbx_strand_id
1 'polypeptide(L)'
;MAFADEYDILINSDWDWSKEVLGEPASKSNSRRLVRVRGTPRVIKSEKAIKYKKLFLSQVSEDHPIEGDVELGVVVWYATRRPDLDVSLIMDLLQEAGVIVNDRQIKIIKAYHQIDKENPRSFIGVRRLLED
;
A
#
# COMPACT_ATOMS: atom_id res chain seq x y z
N MET A 1 -3.71 10.41 -22.44
CA MET A 1 -2.86 10.67 -21.27
C MET A 1 -1.90 9.52 -21.07
N ALA A 2 -0.64 9.80 -20.94
CA ALA A 2 0.41 8.77 -20.85
C ALA A 2 0.23 7.83 -19.65
N PHE A 3 -0.30 8.33 -18.52
CA PHE A 3 -0.44 7.54 -17.30
C PHE A 3 -1.46 6.41 -17.43
N ALA A 4 -2.52 6.58 -18.23
CA ALA A 4 -3.55 5.54 -18.36
C ALA A 4 -2.97 4.25 -18.92
N ASP A 5 -2.12 4.35 -19.94
CA ASP A 5 -1.50 3.18 -20.56
C ASP A 5 -0.49 2.51 -19.63
N GLU A 6 0.26 3.32 -18.87
CA GLU A 6 1.30 2.80 -17.97
C GLU A 6 0.71 1.99 -16.82
N TYR A 7 -0.34 2.50 -16.16
CA TYR A 7 -0.92 1.75 -15.05
C TYR A 7 -1.72 0.53 -15.53
N ASP A 8 -2.29 0.57 -16.72
CA ASP A 8 -2.94 -0.61 -17.29
C ASP A 8 -1.93 -1.71 -17.56
N ILE A 9 -0.75 -1.37 -18.06
CA ILE A 9 0.34 -2.34 -18.26
C ILE A 9 0.73 -2.93 -16.90
N LEU A 10 0.84 -2.11 -15.86
CA LEU A 10 1.17 -2.57 -14.53
C LEU A 10 0.11 -3.56 -14.01
N ILE A 11 -1.16 -3.21 -14.09
CA ILE A 11 -2.25 -4.07 -13.60
C ILE A 11 -2.27 -5.41 -14.34
N ASN A 12 -2.02 -5.41 -15.62
CA ASN A 12 -2.08 -6.61 -16.47
C ASN A 12 -0.76 -7.37 -16.55
N SER A 13 0.25 -6.98 -15.77
CA SER A 13 1.51 -7.71 -15.74
C SER A 13 1.39 -9.02 -14.95
N ASP A 14 2.39 -9.88 -15.10
CA ASP A 14 2.44 -11.16 -14.37
C ASP A 14 2.95 -10.93 -12.96
N TRP A 15 2.06 -10.93 -12.00
CA TRP A 15 2.40 -10.81 -10.58
C TRP A 15 2.35 -12.18 -9.92
N ASP A 16 3.26 -12.44 -8.99
CA ASP A 16 3.21 -13.66 -8.19
C ASP A 16 2.06 -13.59 -7.19
N TRP A 17 1.73 -12.39 -6.74
CA TRP A 17 0.56 -12.12 -5.92
C TRP A 17 0.00 -10.77 -6.35
N SER A 18 -1.31 -10.66 -6.45
CA SER A 18 -1.96 -9.37 -6.70
C SER A 18 -3.35 -9.35 -6.11
N LYS A 19 -3.79 -8.16 -5.74
CA LYS A 19 -5.15 -7.97 -5.23
C LYS A 19 -5.57 -6.51 -5.35
N GLU A 20 -6.86 -6.33 -5.59
CA GLU A 20 -7.50 -5.03 -5.43
C GLU A 20 -7.99 -4.92 -3.99
N VAL A 21 -7.55 -3.89 -3.29
CA VAL A 21 -7.88 -3.66 -1.88
C VAL A 21 -8.71 -2.38 -1.78
N LEU A 22 -9.89 -2.49 -1.21
CA LEU A 22 -10.80 -1.35 -1.04
C LEU A 22 -10.31 -0.43 0.07
N GLY A 23 -10.55 0.85 -0.08
CA GLY A 23 -10.21 1.87 0.89
C GLY A 23 -9.06 2.77 0.44
N GLU A 24 -8.96 3.92 1.07
CA GLU A 24 -7.90 4.90 0.77
C GLU A 24 -6.82 4.83 1.84
N PRO A 25 -5.56 4.53 1.44
CA PRO A 25 -4.48 4.45 2.42
C PRO A 25 -4.15 5.84 2.98
N ALA A 26 -3.76 5.90 4.25
CA ALA A 26 -3.22 7.11 4.84
C ALA A 26 -1.79 7.30 4.37
N SER A 27 -1.39 8.56 4.13
CA SER A 27 0.00 8.89 3.84
C SER A 27 0.84 8.79 5.12
N LYS A 28 2.16 8.68 4.96
CA LYS A 28 3.07 8.63 6.10
C LYS A 28 2.96 9.88 6.95
N SER A 29 2.81 11.05 6.32
CA SER A 29 2.65 12.31 7.03
C SER A 29 1.34 12.40 7.82
N ASN A 30 0.30 11.68 7.38
CA ASN A 30 -1.02 11.66 8.01
C ASN A 30 -1.30 10.37 8.77
N SER A 31 -0.31 9.46 8.88
CA SER A 31 -0.49 8.18 9.55
C SER A 31 -0.26 8.27 11.06
N ARG A 32 0.27 9.39 11.54
CA ARG A 32 0.56 9.61 12.96
C ARG A 32 0.09 10.99 13.37
N ARG A 33 -0.22 11.15 14.65
CA ARG A 33 -0.60 12.42 15.23
C ARG A 33 0.01 12.57 16.61
N LEU A 34 0.26 13.83 17.00
CA LEU A 34 0.74 14.17 18.32
C LEU A 34 -0.45 14.31 19.26
N VAL A 35 -0.41 13.62 20.40
CA VAL A 35 -1.41 13.76 21.46
C VAL A 35 -0.69 13.96 22.78
N ARG A 36 -1.40 14.48 23.77
CA ARG A 36 -0.91 14.59 25.14
C ARG A 36 -1.56 13.53 26.01
N VAL A 37 -0.73 12.77 26.71
CA VAL A 37 -1.17 11.79 27.69
C VAL A 37 -0.61 12.22 29.03
N ARG A 38 -1.48 12.62 29.95
CA ARG A 38 -1.10 13.14 31.25
C ARG A 38 -0.09 14.29 31.16
N GLY A 39 -0.31 15.19 30.18
CA GLY A 39 0.59 16.33 29.95
C GLY A 39 1.86 16.00 29.14
N THR A 40 2.14 14.75 28.82
CA THR A 40 3.32 14.34 28.07
C THR A 40 2.97 14.17 26.60
N PRO A 41 3.70 14.83 25.66
CA PRO A 41 3.47 14.63 24.23
C PRO A 41 3.79 13.20 23.81
N ARG A 42 2.91 12.61 23.00
CA ARG A 42 3.12 11.29 22.40
C ARG A 42 2.66 11.29 20.95
N VAL A 43 3.36 10.53 20.10
CA VAL A 43 2.99 10.32 18.71
C VAL A 43 2.25 8.99 18.61
N ILE A 44 1.03 9.04 18.11
CA ILE A 44 0.21 7.83 17.89
C ILE A 44 -0.24 7.77 16.45
N LYS A 45 -0.68 6.58 16.02
CA LYS A 45 -1.25 6.42 14.68
C LYS A 45 -2.56 7.21 14.56
N SER A 46 -2.78 7.82 13.39
CA SER A 46 -4.03 8.54 13.12
C SER A 46 -5.18 7.55 13.01
N GLU A 47 -6.41 8.04 13.19
CA GLU A 47 -7.61 7.22 12.99
C GLU A 47 -7.69 6.67 11.57
N LYS A 48 -7.30 7.47 10.57
CA LYS A 48 -7.31 7.05 9.17
C LYS A 48 -6.39 5.85 8.96
N ALA A 49 -5.18 5.87 9.53
CA ALA A 49 -4.24 4.75 9.44
C ALA A 49 -4.77 3.51 10.14
N ILE A 50 -5.37 3.66 11.32
CA ILE A 50 -5.94 2.54 12.08
C ILE A 50 -7.10 1.90 11.31
N LYS A 51 -7.99 2.72 10.76
CA LYS A 51 -9.12 2.22 9.97
C LYS A 51 -8.65 1.51 8.70
N TYR A 52 -7.68 2.09 8.01
CA TYR A 52 -7.15 1.46 6.80
C TYR A 52 -6.49 0.13 7.10
N LYS A 53 -5.72 0.05 8.20
CA LYS A 53 -5.10 -1.21 8.62
C LYS A 53 -6.15 -2.30 8.82
N LYS A 54 -7.21 -2.00 9.55
CA LYS A 54 -8.29 -2.97 9.78
C LYS A 54 -8.93 -3.41 8.47
N LEU A 55 -9.22 -2.47 7.60
CA LEU A 55 -9.83 -2.76 6.31
C LEU A 55 -8.90 -3.58 5.42
N PHE A 56 -7.62 -3.24 5.37
CA PHE A 56 -6.62 -3.98 4.61
C PHE A 56 -6.51 -5.42 5.10
N LEU A 57 -6.33 -5.62 6.40
CA LEU A 57 -6.15 -6.95 6.98
C LEU A 57 -7.41 -7.80 6.91
N SER A 58 -8.59 -7.19 6.78
CA SER A 58 -9.83 -7.93 6.53
C SER A 58 -9.90 -8.46 5.10
N GLN A 59 -9.14 -7.89 4.18
CA GLN A 59 -9.15 -8.26 2.76
C GLN A 59 -7.93 -9.10 2.37
N VAL A 60 -6.82 -8.96 3.09
CA VAL A 60 -5.54 -9.60 2.75
C VAL A 60 -5.02 -10.39 3.93
N SER A 61 -4.83 -11.68 3.72
CA SER A 61 -4.21 -12.57 4.71
C SER A 61 -3.63 -13.76 3.95
N GLU A 62 -2.32 -13.98 4.10
CA GLU A 62 -1.62 -15.04 3.40
C GLU A 62 -0.81 -15.89 4.38
N ASP A 63 -0.72 -17.19 4.10
CA ASP A 63 0.01 -18.15 4.95
C ASP A 63 1.41 -18.43 4.44
N HIS A 64 1.67 -18.14 3.16
CA HIS A 64 2.93 -18.49 2.51
C HIS A 64 3.54 -17.22 1.92
N PRO A 65 4.29 -16.44 2.73
CA PRO A 65 4.86 -15.20 2.24
C PRO A 65 5.89 -15.46 1.13
N ILE A 66 5.94 -14.53 0.19
CA ILE A 66 6.93 -14.54 -0.87
C ILE A 66 8.30 -14.24 -0.26
N GLU A 67 9.28 -15.07 -0.56
CA GLU A 67 10.66 -14.90 -0.10
C GLU A 67 11.52 -14.34 -1.23
N GLY A 68 12.64 -13.72 -0.87
CA GLY A 68 13.57 -13.13 -1.83
C GLY A 68 13.19 -11.71 -2.23
N ASP A 69 14.00 -11.10 -3.05
CA ASP A 69 13.76 -9.72 -3.49
C ASP A 69 12.55 -9.64 -4.40
N VAL A 70 11.78 -8.57 -4.25
CA VAL A 70 10.52 -8.38 -4.98
C VAL A 70 10.43 -6.98 -5.59
N GLU A 71 9.60 -6.90 -6.62
CA GLU A 71 9.10 -5.66 -7.18
C GLU A 71 7.67 -5.45 -6.69
N LEU A 72 7.37 -4.23 -6.25
CA LEU A 72 6.03 -3.83 -5.83
C LEU A 72 5.43 -2.90 -6.89
N GLY A 73 4.24 -3.24 -7.34
CA GLY A 73 3.45 -2.37 -8.21
C GLY A 73 2.18 -1.95 -7.50
N VAL A 74 1.89 -0.64 -7.49
CA VAL A 74 0.70 -0.13 -6.82
C VAL A 74 0.04 0.95 -7.68
N VAL A 75 -1.27 0.83 -7.84
CA VAL A 75 -2.09 1.94 -8.35
C VAL A 75 -3.04 2.31 -7.23
N VAL A 76 -3.00 3.56 -6.78
CA VAL A 76 -3.90 4.03 -5.73
C VAL A 76 -4.90 5.01 -6.35
N TRP A 77 -6.19 4.68 -6.25
CA TRP A 77 -7.28 5.59 -6.59
C TRP A 77 -7.73 6.29 -5.33
N TYR A 78 -7.33 7.56 -5.22
CA TYR A 78 -7.74 8.42 -4.11
C TYR A 78 -9.08 9.07 -4.41
N ALA A 79 -9.79 9.48 -3.37
CA ALA A 79 -11.06 10.19 -3.54
C ALA A 79 -10.86 11.60 -4.10
N THR A 80 -9.70 12.22 -3.86
CA THR A 80 -9.38 13.58 -4.32
C THR A 80 -7.92 13.66 -4.77
N ARG A 81 -7.54 14.81 -5.31
CA ARG A 81 -6.15 15.09 -5.69
C ARG A 81 -5.23 15.40 -4.50
N ARG A 82 -5.81 15.70 -3.34
CA ARG A 82 -5.06 16.25 -2.20
C ARG A 82 -4.01 15.31 -1.62
N PRO A 83 -4.28 14.00 -1.44
CA PRO A 83 -3.26 13.14 -0.86
C PRO A 83 -2.06 12.99 -1.80
N ASP A 84 -0.87 13.05 -1.22
CA ASP A 84 0.34 12.67 -1.93
C ASP A 84 0.37 11.16 -2.10
N LEU A 85 0.93 10.71 -3.21
CA LEU A 85 1.14 9.29 -3.44
C LEU A 85 2.16 8.77 -2.44
N ASP A 86 1.72 7.91 -1.54
CA ASP A 86 2.56 7.34 -0.51
C ASP A 86 2.13 5.91 -0.24
N VAL A 87 3.02 4.96 -0.51
CA VAL A 87 2.74 3.53 -0.37
C VAL A 87 3.37 2.92 0.88
N SER A 88 3.92 3.75 1.76
CA SER A 88 4.61 3.28 2.96
C SER A 88 3.75 2.40 3.85
N LEU A 89 2.51 2.81 4.08
CA LEU A 89 1.58 2.03 4.90
C LEU A 89 1.23 0.70 4.24
N ILE A 90 1.06 0.70 2.92
CA ILE A 90 0.81 -0.54 2.17
C ILE A 90 1.99 -1.50 2.32
N MET A 91 3.22 -1.01 2.24
CA MET A 91 4.41 -1.84 2.41
C MET A 91 4.44 -2.50 3.79
N ASP A 92 4.16 -1.73 4.84
CA ASP A 92 4.09 -2.26 6.20
C ASP A 92 3.00 -3.33 6.33
N LEU A 93 1.84 -3.08 5.71
CA LEU A 93 0.71 -4.00 5.80
C LEU A 93 0.88 -5.27 4.98
N LEU A 94 1.61 -5.23 3.87
CA LEU A 94 1.96 -6.43 3.11
C LEU A 94 2.78 -7.39 3.97
N GLN A 95 3.70 -6.87 4.77
CA GLN A 95 4.47 -7.68 5.71
C GLN A 95 3.55 -8.24 6.80
N GLU A 96 2.72 -7.41 7.39
CA GLU A 96 1.82 -7.83 8.47
C GLU A 96 0.78 -8.85 8.01
N ALA A 97 0.30 -8.72 6.78
CA ALA A 97 -0.68 -9.63 6.20
C ALA A 97 -0.08 -10.95 5.70
N GLY A 98 1.24 -11.08 5.72
CA GLY A 98 1.91 -12.32 5.32
C GLY A 98 2.16 -12.46 3.82
N VAL A 99 2.02 -11.40 3.04
CA VAL A 99 2.32 -11.43 1.61
C VAL A 99 3.83 -11.50 1.36
N ILE A 100 4.59 -10.76 2.16
CA ILE A 100 6.06 -10.80 2.16
C ILE A 100 6.54 -11.03 3.59
N VAL A 101 7.80 -11.43 3.74
CA VAL A 101 8.40 -11.66 5.06
C VAL A 101 8.83 -10.34 5.70
N ASN A 102 9.41 -9.45 4.90
CA ASN A 102 9.95 -8.18 5.39
C ASN A 102 9.94 -7.15 4.27
N ASP A 103 9.66 -5.89 4.58
CA ASP A 103 9.61 -4.82 3.59
C ASP A 103 10.97 -4.55 2.94
N ARG A 104 12.07 -5.02 3.55
CA ARG A 104 13.41 -4.94 2.96
C ARG A 104 13.55 -5.74 1.66
N GLN A 105 12.66 -6.68 1.41
CA GLN A 105 12.63 -7.44 0.16
C GLN A 105 12.27 -6.55 -1.03
N ILE A 106 11.60 -5.44 -0.81
CA ILE A 106 11.12 -4.56 -1.87
C ILE A 106 12.29 -3.74 -2.42
N LYS A 107 12.71 -4.05 -3.65
CA LYS A 107 13.85 -3.39 -4.31
C LYS A 107 13.42 -2.44 -5.42
N ILE A 108 12.24 -2.64 -5.98
CA ILE A 108 11.67 -1.80 -7.03
C ILE A 108 10.24 -1.48 -6.64
N ILE A 109 9.87 -0.21 -6.76
CA ILE A 109 8.51 0.26 -6.53
C ILE A 109 8.07 1.03 -7.77
N LYS A 110 6.93 0.64 -8.33
CA LYS A 110 6.22 1.40 -9.36
C LYS A 110 4.86 1.75 -8.81
N ALA A 111 4.59 3.03 -8.68
CA ALA A 111 3.36 3.50 -8.06
C ALA A 111 2.73 4.62 -8.87
N TYR A 112 1.40 4.61 -8.94
CA TYR A 112 0.62 5.59 -9.70
C TYR A 112 -0.49 6.16 -8.84
N HIS A 113 -0.66 7.49 -8.92
CA HIS A 113 -1.73 8.22 -8.26
C HIS A 113 -2.87 8.41 -9.25
N GLN A 114 -4.04 7.88 -8.92
CA GLN A 114 -5.26 8.05 -9.70
C GLN A 114 -6.37 8.60 -8.80
N ILE A 115 -7.50 8.90 -9.38
CA ILE A 115 -8.64 9.46 -8.64
C ILE A 115 -9.90 8.66 -9.00
N ASP A 116 -10.60 8.21 -7.97
CA ASP A 116 -11.94 7.67 -8.08
C ASP A 116 -12.71 8.07 -6.82
N LYS A 117 -13.46 9.15 -6.94
CA LYS A 117 -14.15 9.75 -5.81
C LYS A 117 -15.12 8.80 -5.11
N GLU A 118 -15.76 7.94 -5.89
CA GLU A 118 -16.82 7.07 -5.35
C GLU A 118 -16.30 5.74 -4.83
N ASN A 119 -15.14 5.32 -5.32
CA ASN A 119 -14.59 4.01 -4.95
C ASN A 119 -13.08 4.06 -4.78
N PRO A 120 -12.59 4.74 -3.72
CA PRO A 120 -11.15 4.73 -3.42
C PRO A 120 -10.68 3.31 -3.16
N ARG A 121 -9.55 2.95 -3.76
CA ARG A 121 -9.03 1.60 -3.68
C ARG A 121 -7.58 1.58 -4.16
N SER A 122 -6.93 0.43 -4.01
CA SER A 122 -5.59 0.21 -4.53
C SER A 122 -5.54 -1.12 -5.26
N PHE A 123 -4.82 -1.15 -6.38
CA PHE A 123 -4.33 -2.39 -6.95
C PHE A 123 -2.92 -2.59 -6.45
N ILE A 124 -2.60 -3.78 -5.94
CA ILE A 124 -1.29 -4.11 -5.40
C ILE A 124 -0.81 -5.39 -6.03
N GLY A 125 0.39 -5.34 -6.62
CA GLY A 125 1.04 -6.51 -7.19
C GLY A 125 2.43 -6.69 -6.60
N VAL A 126 2.82 -7.92 -6.34
CA VAL A 126 4.14 -8.28 -5.83
C VAL A 126 4.71 -9.37 -6.72
N ARG A 127 5.93 -9.18 -7.19
CA ARG A 127 6.59 -10.10 -8.10
C ARG A 127 8.02 -10.34 -7.65
N ARG A 128 8.42 -11.60 -7.61
CA ARG A 128 9.80 -11.95 -7.31
C ARG A 128 10.73 -11.45 -8.42
N LEU A 129 11.84 -10.90 -8.01
CA LEU A 129 12.90 -10.53 -8.95
C LEU A 129 13.75 -11.76 -9.20
N LEU A 130 14.05 -12.00 -10.48
CA LEU A 130 14.89 -13.11 -10.86
C LEU A 130 16.34 -12.77 -10.52
N GLU A 131 17.03 -13.72 -9.91
CA GLU A 131 18.46 -13.58 -9.65
C GLU A 131 19.23 -14.02 -10.88
N ASP A 132 20.30 -13.29 -11.17
CA ASP A 132 21.19 -13.64 -12.25
C ASP A 132 22.17 -14.75 -11.83
#